data_7ceb386c9d1dddb28729b8fd5bcb9351
#
_entry.id   7ceb386c9d1dddb28729b8fd5bcb9351
#
_cell.length_a   1.000
_cell.length_b   1.000
_cell.length_c   1.000
_cell.angle_alpha   90.00
_cell.angle_beta   90.00
_cell.angle_gamma   90.00
#
_symmetry.space_group_name_H-M   'P 1'
#
loop_
_entity.id
_entity.type
_entity.pdbx_description
1 polymer ?
#
loop_
_entity_poly.entity_id
_entity_poly.type
_entity_poly.pdbx_seq_one_letter_code
_entity_poly.pdbx_strand_id
1 'polypeptide(L)'
;MGLQGVELIVIGYNTPLHYAPDPTQNPLQAFHNHLVMQAGAHQNGTFVIGVAKGGIEEGVESLAQSAIIAPSGQIINQTLTTGDEVIVSRIDLDHTAFYKKTLFDFEMYRMPNAYRRIAEQRGVVLPPSNEG
;
A
#
# COMPACT_ATOMS: atom_id res chain seq x y z
N MET A 1 -0.65 9.50 -7.71
CA MET A 1 0.21 10.12 -6.68
C MET A 1 1.68 10.13 -7.10
N GLY A 2 2.29 9.01 -7.52
CA GLY A 2 3.71 8.99 -7.95
C GLY A 2 4.04 10.02 -9.02
N LEU A 3 3.21 10.15 -10.05
CA LEU A 3 3.37 11.15 -11.13
C LEU A 3 3.17 12.61 -10.69
N GLN A 4 2.65 12.84 -9.49
CA GLN A 4 2.50 14.17 -8.90
C GLN A 4 3.68 14.55 -8.00
N GLY A 5 4.70 13.69 -7.91
CA GLY A 5 5.87 13.93 -7.08
C GLY A 5 5.63 13.82 -5.57
N VAL A 6 4.56 13.16 -5.15
CA VAL A 6 4.22 12.99 -3.72
C VAL A 6 5.36 12.29 -2.98
N GLU A 7 5.82 12.87 -1.87
CA GLU A 7 6.91 12.34 -1.04
C GLU A 7 6.41 11.60 0.19
N LEU A 8 5.22 11.97 0.67
CA LEU A 8 4.59 11.38 1.84
C LEU A 8 3.10 11.16 1.59
N ILE A 9 2.63 9.96 1.88
CA ILE A 9 1.22 9.58 1.86
C ILE A 9 0.79 9.24 3.28
N VAL A 10 -0.30 9.84 3.75
CA VAL A 10 -0.93 9.47 5.02
C VAL A 10 -2.28 8.83 4.72
N ILE A 11 -2.50 7.63 5.24
CA ILE A 11 -3.70 6.83 5.01
C ILE A 11 -4.35 6.51 6.35
N GLY A 12 -5.56 7.01 6.58
CA GLY A 12 -6.42 6.53 7.66
C GLY A 12 -7.21 5.32 7.17
N TYR A 13 -7.24 4.22 7.94
CA TYR A 13 -8.00 3.04 7.56
C TYR A 13 -8.58 2.27 8.75
N ASN A 14 -9.60 1.49 8.44
CA ASN A 14 -10.37 0.69 9.38
C ASN A 14 -10.55 -0.71 8.75
N THR A 15 -9.62 -1.61 9.00
CA THR A 15 -9.70 -2.98 8.50
C THR A 15 -10.21 -3.89 9.61
N PRO A 16 -11.35 -4.57 9.42
CA PRO A 16 -11.84 -5.55 10.38
C PRO A 16 -10.95 -6.80 10.40
N LEU A 17 -10.78 -7.42 11.56
CA LEU A 17 -10.07 -8.71 11.68
C LEU A 17 -10.84 -9.85 11.02
N HIS A 18 -12.17 -9.77 11.01
CA HIS A 18 -13.04 -10.79 10.44
C HIS A 18 -13.57 -10.37 9.08
N TYR A 19 -13.24 -11.13 8.05
CA TYR A 19 -13.78 -10.96 6.71
C TYR A 19 -14.93 -11.93 6.49
N ALA A 20 -16.16 -11.51 6.75
CA ALA A 20 -17.34 -12.35 6.72
C ALA A 20 -17.60 -13.09 5.38
N PRO A 21 -17.33 -12.48 4.18
CA PRO A 21 -17.51 -13.18 2.91
C PRO A 21 -16.60 -14.40 2.71
N ASP A 22 -15.41 -14.38 3.31
CA ASP A 22 -14.46 -15.49 3.27
C ASP A 22 -13.57 -15.49 4.53
N PRO A 23 -13.97 -16.18 5.61
CA PRO A 23 -13.21 -16.23 6.86
C PRO A 23 -11.81 -16.85 6.75
N THR A 24 -11.50 -17.55 5.66
CA THR A 24 -10.14 -18.08 5.43
C THR A 24 -9.11 -16.96 5.21
N GLN A 25 -9.57 -15.75 4.88
CA GLN A 25 -8.74 -14.57 4.70
C GLN A 25 -8.33 -13.90 6.03
N ASN A 26 -8.99 -14.22 7.14
CA ASN A 26 -8.72 -13.56 8.43
C ASN A 26 -7.24 -13.58 8.83
N PRO A 27 -6.49 -14.69 8.73
CA PRO A 27 -5.07 -14.73 9.07
C PRO A 27 -4.19 -13.88 8.14
N LEU A 28 -4.70 -13.51 6.98
CA LEU A 28 -3.96 -12.77 5.95
C LEU A 28 -4.20 -11.25 6.01
N GLN A 29 -5.15 -10.77 6.81
CA GLN A 29 -5.52 -9.34 6.83
C GLN A 29 -4.33 -8.43 7.17
N ALA A 30 -3.56 -8.77 8.21
CA ALA A 30 -2.37 -8.03 8.58
C ALA A 30 -1.32 -8.00 7.46
N PHE A 31 -1.06 -9.16 6.87
CA PHE A 31 -0.13 -9.29 5.75
C PHE A 31 -0.58 -8.46 4.55
N HIS A 32 -1.83 -8.55 4.15
CA HIS A 32 -2.36 -7.81 3.00
C HIS A 32 -2.29 -6.29 3.20
N ASN A 33 -2.64 -5.80 4.40
CA ASN A 33 -2.53 -4.37 4.70
C ASN A 33 -1.10 -3.85 4.55
N HIS A 34 -0.15 -4.54 5.16
CA HIS A 34 1.24 -4.13 5.07
C HIS A 34 1.80 -4.30 3.65
N LEU A 35 1.47 -5.40 2.97
CA LEU A 35 1.92 -5.67 1.61
C LEU A 35 1.57 -4.54 0.64
N VAL A 36 0.32 -4.09 0.62
CA VAL A 36 -0.11 -3.06 -0.33
C VAL A 36 0.52 -1.69 -0.02
N MET A 37 0.68 -1.36 1.27
CA MET A 37 1.35 -0.12 1.68
C MET A 37 2.85 -0.16 1.38
N GLN A 38 3.52 -1.27 1.65
CA GLN A 38 4.95 -1.46 1.38
C GLN A 38 5.23 -1.44 -0.13
N ALA A 39 4.44 -2.16 -0.93
CA ALA A 39 4.54 -2.15 -2.38
C ALA A 39 4.26 -0.75 -2.94
N GLY A 40 3.21 -0.09 -2.45
CA GLY A 40 2.86 1.28 -2.85
C GLY A 40 3.95 2.29 -2.52
N ALA A 41 4.55 2.21 -1.33
CA ALA A 41 5.67 3.04 -0.93
C ALA A 41 6.87 2.85 -1.86
N HIS A 42 7.26 1.61 -2.09
CA HIS A 42 8.44 1.28 -2.90
C HIS A 42 8.26 1.66 -4.37
N GLN A 43 7.18 1.23 -5.01
CA GLN A 43 6.93 1.48 -6.43
C GLN A 43 6.74 2.96 -6.79
N ASN A 44 6.36 3.79 -5.83
CA ASN A 44 6.19 5.24 -6.03
C ASN A 44 7.33 6.06 -5.43
N GLY A 45 8.33 5.43 -4.80
CA GLY A 45 9.44 6.10 -4.15
C GLY A 45 8.97 7.13 -3.10
N THR A 46 8.02 6.74 -2.23
CA THR A 46 7.37 7.64 -1.27
C THR A 46 7.32 7.03 0.12
N PHE A 47 7.30 7.85 1.16
CA PHE A 47 6.93 7.39 2.50
C PHE A 47 5.44 7.13 2.58
N VAL A 48 5.04 6.12 3.35
CA VAL A 48 3.63 5.86 3.68
C VAL A 48 3.48 5.79 5.19
N ILE A 49 2.52 6.54 5.72
CA ILE A 49 2.09 6.45 7.11
C ILE A 49 0.66 5.90 7.10
N GLY A 50 0.51 4.66 7.53
CA GLY A 50 -0.78 4.02 7.74
C GLY A 50 -1.25 4.26 9.18
N VAL A 51 -2.39 4.93 9.36
CA VAL A 51 -3.01 5.16 10.66
C VAL A 51 -4.25 4.29 10.76
N ALA A 52 -4.12 3.20 11.49
CA ALA A 52 -5.16 2.20 11.63
C ALA A 52 -6.04 2.46 12.85
N LYS A 53 -7.31 2.17 12.71
CA LYS A 53 -8.19 2.02 13.86
C LYS A 53 -7.87 0.72 14.58
N GLY A 54 -7.78 0.77 15.91
CA GLY A 54 -7.67 -0.38 16.80
C GLY A 54 -8.93 -0.57 17.66
N GLY A 55 -8.96 -1.65 18.43
CA GLY A 55 -10.03 -1.95 19.38
C GLY A 55 -11.31 -2.53 18.73
N ILE A 56 -12.38 -2.54 19.52
CA ILE A 56 -13.68 -3.10 19.12
C ILE A 56 -14.69 -1.95 19.03
N GLU A 57 -15.40 -1.85 17.91
CA GLU A 57 -16.50 -0.92 17.69
C GLU A 57 -17.71 -1.68 17.17
N GLU A 58 -18.86 -1.51 17.82
CA GLU A 58 -20.13 -2.19 17.47
C GLU A 58 -19.97 -3.72 17.32
N GLY A 59 -19.11 -4.33 18.13
CA GLY A 59 -18.81 -5.76 18.10
C GLY A 59 -17.84 -6.20 17.00
N VAL A 60 -17.30 -5.28 16.22
CA VAL A 60 -16.28 -5.55 15.19
C VAL A 60 -14.91 -5.19 15.71
N GLU A 61 -14.02 -6.16 15.77
CA GLU A 61 -12.62 -5.95 16.13
C GLU A 61 -11.83 -5.45 14.91
N SER A 62 -11.09 -4.35 15.11
CA SER A 62 -10.23 -3.74 14.10
C SER A 62 -8.80 -4.24 14.21
N LEU A 63 -8.13 -4.35 13.07
CA LEU A 63 -6.78 -4.91 12.95
C LEU A 63 -5.72 -4.10 13.69
N ALA A 64 -5.92 -2.77 13.84
CA ALA A 64 -4.86 -1.86 14.27
C ALA A 64 -3.65 -1.91 13.30
N GLN A 65 -2.42 -2.03 13.82
CA GLN A 65 -1.19 -2.16 13.05
C GLN A 65 -0.86 -0.91 12.21
N SER A 66 -1.01 0.28 12.81
CA SER A 66 -0.46 1.51 12.22
C SER A 66 1.02 1.34 11.94
N ALA A 67 1.49 1.87 10.81
CA ALA A 67 2.88 1.69 10.39
C ALA A 67 3.44 2.93 9.68
N ILE A 68 4.74 3.14 9.82
CA ILE A 68 5.52 4.10 9.06
C ILE A 68 6.44 3.31 8.12
N ILE A 69 6.33 3.56 6.82
CA ILE A 69 6.98 2.79 5.78
C ILE A 69 7.88 3.72 4.94
N ALA A 70 9.11 3.30 4.74
CA ALA A 70 10.09 4.03 3.94
C ALA A 70 9.89 3.81 2.43
N PRO A 71 10.50 4.64 1.55
CA PRO A 71 10.51 4.44 0.10
C PRO A 71 11.18 3.14 -0.35
N SER A 72 11.94 2.49 0.53
CA SER A 72 12.48 1.14 0.31
C SER A 72 11.42 0.04 0.41
N GLY A 73 10.22 0.34 0.92
CA GLY A 73 9.18 -0.62 1.27
C GLY A 73 9.35 -1.22 2.68
N GLN A 74 10.38 -0.84 3.43
CA GLN A 74 10.58 -1.33 4.79
C GLN A 74 9.68 -0.62 5.78
N ILE A 75 9.06 -1.38 6.68
CA ILE A 75 8.39 -0.84 7.86
C ILE A 75 9.48 -0.39 8.83
N ILE A 76 9.56 0.92 9.09
CA ILE A 76 10.56 1.51 9.99
C ILE A 76 10.05 1.68 11.43
N ASN A 77 8.72 1.68 11.59
CA ASN A 77 8.07 1.64 12.89
C ASN A 77 6.62 1.16 12.74
N GLN A 78 6.09 0.47 13.76
CA GLN A 78 4.70 0.03 13.77
C GLN A 78 4.16 -0.08 15.19
N THR A 79 2.83 0.01 15.36
CA THR A 79 2.14 -0.29 16.61
C THR A 79 2.12 -1.80 16.86
N LEU A 80 2.16 -2.19 18.13
CA LEU A 80 2.24 -3.60 18.56
C LEU A 80 0.98 -4.09 19.26
N THR A 81 0.10 -3.18 19.66
CA THR A 81 -1.13 -3.48 20.38
C THR A 81 -2.37 -3.08 19.59
N THR A 82 -3.54 -3.50 20.06
CA THR A 82 -4.84 -3.10 19.52
C THR A 82 -5.42 -1.88 20.25
N GLY A 83 -4.76 -1.40 21.31
CA GLY A 83 -5.14 -0.20 22.05
C GLY A 83 -4.55 1.08 21.44
N ASP A 84 -4.76 2.19 22.14
CA ASP A 84 -4.21 3.48 21.74
C ASP A 84 -2.68 3.48 21.87
N GLU A 85 -2.00 3.75 20.78
CA GLU A 85 -0.53 3.84 20.70
C GLU A 85 -0.10 5.06 19.88
N VAL A 86 1.06 5.57 20.22
CA VAL A 86 1.75 6.60 19.43
C VAL A 86 3.10 6.07 19.01
N ILE A 87 3.38 6.08 17.71
CA ILE A 87 4.70 5.77 17.16
C ILE A 87 5.31 7.01 16.53
N VAL A 88 6.62 7.15 16.67
CA VAL A 88 7.37 8.30 16.13
C VAL A 88 8.60 7.79 15.41
N SER A 89 8.87 8.34 14.22
CA SER A 89 10.11 8.11 13.48
C SER A 89 10.60 9.42 12.87
N ARG A 90 11.91 9.57 12.85
CA ARG A 90 12.54 10.63 12.06
C ARG A 90 12.69 10.13 10.63
N ILE A 91 12.18 10.88 9.68
CA ILE A 91 12.27 10.60 8.25
C ILE A 91 12.95 11.77 7.55
N ASP A 92 13.63 11.46 6.44
CA ASP A 92 14.22 12.44 5.54
C ASP A 92 13.52 12.30 4.18
N LEU A 93 12.75 13.30 3.79
CA LEU A 93 11.96 13.28 2.56
C LEU A 93 12.85 13.29 1.31
N ASP A 94 14.08 13.80 1.40
CA ASP A 94 15.04 13.79 0.29
C ASP A 94 15.40 12.36 -0.17
N HIS A 95 15.25 11.35 0.70
CA HIS A 95 15.41 9.95 0.31
C HIS A 95 14.47 9.50 -0.82
N THR A 96 13.33 10.15 -0.97
CA THR A 96 12.38 9.84 -2.06
C THR A 96 12.98 10.12 -3.44
N ALA A 97 13.85 11.12 -3.54
CA ALA A 97 14.46 11.54 -4.80
C ALA A 97 15.34 10.43 -5.41
N PHE A 98 16.04 9.65 -4.57
CA PHE A 98 16.85 8.53 -5.05
C PHE A 98 15.99 7.51 -5.81
N TYR A 99 14.88 7.06 -5.21
CA TYR A 99 14.00 6.06 -5.82
C TYR A 99 13.33 6.58 -7.09
N LYS A 100 12.89 7.85 -7.10
CA LYS A 100 12.22 8.48 -8.24
C LYS A 100 13.14 8.76 -9.43
N LYS A 101 14.44 8.93 -9.17
CA LYS A 101 15.43 9.25 -10.22
C LYS A 101 16.28 8.06 -10.66
N THR A 102 16.13 6.92 -10.02
CA THR A 102 16.96 5.74 -10.33
C THR A 102 16.12 4.50 -10.59
N LEU A 103 15.44 3.96 -9.56
CA LEU A 103 14.72 2.69 -9.66
C LEU A 103 13.36 2.84 -10.35
N PHE A 104 12.65 3.90 -10.04
CA PHE A 104 11.30 4.17 -10.55
C PHE A 104 11.23 5.54 -11.23
N ASP A 105 12.15 5.77 -12.17
CA ASP A 105 12.14 6.97 -13.01
C ASP A 105 11.01 6.87 -14.03
N PHE A 106 9.85 7.43 -13.64
CA PHE A 106 8.66 7.38 -14.48
C PHE A 106 8.80 8.23 -15.75
N GLU A 107 9.63 9.28 -15.74
CA GLU A 107 9.88 10.09 -16.92
C GLU A 107 10.64 9.27 -17.98
N MET A 108 11.64 8.50 -17.53
CA MET A 108 12.48 7.69 -18.41
C MET A 108 11.77 6.42 -18.90
N TYR A 109 11.04 5.73 -18.00
CA TYR A 109 10.60 4.35 -18.28
C TYR A 109 9.12 4.21 -18.66
N ARG A 110 8.27 5.24 -18.39
CA ARG A 110 6.86 5.15 -18.75
C ARG A 110 6.65 5.34 -20.26
N MET A 111 5.79 4.50 -20.79
CA MET A 111 5.37 4.54 -22.18
C MET A 111 3.84 4.77 -22.26
N PRO A 112 3.36 5.99 -22.07
CA PRO A 112 1.91 6.28 -21.97
C PRO A 112 1.09 5.74 -23.14
N ASN A 113 1.66 5.79 -24.35
CA ASN A 113 1.00 5.28 -25.57
C ASN A 113 0.78 3.76 -25.55
N ALA A 114 1.55 3.01 -24.74
CA ALA A 114 1.40 1.57 -24.58
C ALA A 114 0.32 1.19 -23.54
N TYR A 115 -0.21 2.13 -22.78
CA TYR A 115 -1.13 1.86 -21.66
C TYR A 115 -2.62 1.91 -22.06
N ARG A 116 -2.92 1.97 -23.34
CA ARG A 116 -4.28 2.03 -23.85
C ARG A 116 -5.17 0.92 -23.27
N ARG A 117 -4.65 -0.32 -23.21
CA ARG A 117 -5.39 -1.44 -22.63
C ARG A 117 -5.78 -1.20 -21.16
N ILE A 118 -4.90 -0.59 -20.36
CA ILE A 118 -5.17 -0.30 -18.95
C ILE A 118 -6.26 0.79 -18.82
N ALA A 119 -6.28 1.76 -19.73
CA ALA A 119 -7.25 2.86 -19.71
C ALA A 119 -8.62 2.47 -20.25
N GLU A 120 -8.68 1.60 -21.25
CA GLU A 120 -9.91 1.30 -22.01
C GLU A 120 -10.55 -0.05 -21.66
N GLN A 121 -9.76 -1.03 -21.19
CA GLN A 121 -10.27 -2.37 -20.90
C GLN A 121 -10.88 -2.44 -19.50
N ARG A 122 -12.13 -2.85 -19.40
CA ARG A 122 -12.85 -2.92 -18.12
C ARG A 122 -12.62 -4.23 -17.36
N GLY A 123 -12.33 -5.32 -18.05
CA GLY A 123 -12.21 -6.65 -17.43
C GLY A 123 -11.22 -7.53 -18.17
N VAL A 124 -11.11 -8.79 -17.75
CA VAL A 124 -10.23 -9.77 -18.39
C VAL A 124 -10.78 -10.14 -19.78
N VAL A 125 -9.91 -10.01 -20.78
CA VAL A 125 -10.15 -10.56 -22.12
C VAL A 125 -9.22 -11.76 -22.28
N LEU A 126 -9.80 -12.95 -22.31
CA LEU A 126 -9.02 -14.17 -22.50
C LEU A 126 -8.51 -14.24 -23.94
N PRO A 127 -7.29 -14.77 -24.16
CA PRO A 127 -6.81 -15.06 -25.50
C PRO A 127 -7.76 -16.08 -26.17
N PRO A 128 -7.86 -16.06 -27.51
CA PRO A 128 -8.60 -17.10 -28.22
C PRO A 128 -8.05 -18.47 -27.84
N SER A 129 -8.96 -19.42 -27.55
CA SER A 129 -8.58 -20.81 -27.33
C SER A 129 -7.91 -21.34 -28.57
N ASN A 130 -6.68 -21.81 -28.46
CA ASN A 130 -6.05 -22.60 -29.50
C ASN A 130 -6.76 -23.97 -29.52
N GLU A 131 -7.92 -24.05 -30.16
CA GLU A 131 -8.48 -25.32 -30.58
C GLU A 131 -7.64 -25.78 -31.78
N GLY A 132 -6.62 -26.58 -31.50
CA GLY A 132 -5.85 -27.32 -32.49
C GLY A 132 -6.21 -28.79 -32.48
#